data_ceb7050d0a06606e7eb8dd826b4528c2
#
_entry.id   ceb7050d0a06606e7eb8dd826b4528c2
#
_cell.length_a   1.000
_cell.length_b   1.000
_cell.length_c   1.000
_cell.angle_alpha   90.00
_cell.angle_beta   90.00
_cell.angle_gamma   90.00
#
_symmetry.space_group_name_H-M   'P 1'
#
loop_
_entity.id
_entity.type
_entity.pdbx_description
1 polymer ?
#
loop_
_entity_poly.entity_id
_entity_poly.type
_entity_poly.pdbx_seq_one_letter_code
_entity_poly.pdbx_strand_id
1 'polypeptide(L)'
;MPKAPYVEQQFEDLEQQTHTATLGMWTFLATEILFFGVLFACYTMMRMRWPEAFRHGSEDMKIWIGGANTAVLLTSSLFVALAVRVAKLGNIRWLIRYLGMTAILGVVFLGLKSTEYYLETKEHLVPGINFSTISPEEQGKPPAEQHPRPEEERLFMLFYFIMTGFHAVHVMVGIGVMLFLIVLARRGHFNSTYHNPVEIGALYWHFIDIVWVFLYPALYLLRQG
;
A
#
# COMPACT_ATOMS: atom_id res chain seq x y z
N MET A 1 2.92 43.79 9.36
CA MET A 1 3.03 43.43 7.93
C MET A 1 1.85 42.53 7.58
N PRO A 2 1.16 42.68 6.43
CA PRO A 2 0.12 41.76 6.04
C PRO A 2 0.71 40.37 5.86
N LYS A 3 0.10 39.33 6.47
CA LYS A 3 0.51 37.93 6.30
C LYS A 3 0.41 37.53 4.83
N ALA A 4 1.35 36.72 4.37
CA ALA A 4 1.28 36.16 3.02
C ALA A 4 -0.04 35.36 2.86
N PRO A 5 -0.71 35.37 1.69
CA PRO A 5 -2.04 34.81 1.47
C PRO A 5 -2.15 33.29 1.72
N TYR A 6 -1.05 32.60 1.99
CA TYR A 6 -0.98 31.15 2.21
C TYR A 6 -0.67 30.75 3.64
N VAL A 7 -0.50 31.74 4.56
CA VAL A 7 -0.20 31.48 5.97
C VAL A 7 -1.51 31.46 6.75
N GLU A 8 -1.81 30.31 7.34
CA GLU A 8 -2.98 30.12 8.20
C GLU A 8 -2.88 30.96 9.47
N GLN A 9 -4.04 31.31 10.07
CA GLN A 9 -4.12 32.27 11.16
C GLN A 9 -3.28 31.92 12.39
N GLN A 10 -3.10 30.62 12.66
CA GLN A 10 -2.36 30.09 13.80
C GLN A 10 -0.85 30.14 13.65
N PHE A 11 -0.30 30.42 12.46
CA PHE A 11 1.12 30.47 12.21
C PHE A 11 1.61 31.91 12.04
N GLU A 12 2.85 32.18 12.45
CA GLU A 12 3.46 33.50 12.31
C GLU A 12 3.94 33.72 10.87
N ASP A 13 4.54 32.68 10.28
CA ASP A 13 5.07 32.71 8.93
C ASP A 13 4.92 31.35 8.20
N LEU A 14 5.30 31.32 6.92
CA LEU A 14 5.21 30.12 6.08
C LEU A 14 6.23 29.05 6.51
N GLU A 15 7.35 29.45 7.03
CA GLU A 15 8.42 28.53 7.47
C GLU A 15 7.94 27.72 8.69
N GLN A 16 7.39 28.38 9.69
CA GLN A 16 6.79 27.73 10.85
C GLN A 16 5.67 26.76 10.46
N GLN A 17 4.78 27.19 9.54
CA GLN A 17 3.69 26.34 9.02
C GLN A 17 4.25 25.08 8.34
N THR A 18 5.27 25.23 7.50
CA THR A 18 5.91 24.12 6.77
C THR A 18 6.61 23.14 7.73
N HIS A 19 7.36 23.65 8.70
CA HIS A 19 8.01 22.83 9.72
C HIS A 19 7.01 22.05 10.57
N THR A 20 5.94 22.71 11.03
CA THR A 20 4.89 22.06 11.81
C THR A 20 4.17 20.98 11.03
N ALA A 21 3.82 21.23 9.76
CA ALA A 21 3.17 20.25 8.89
C ALA A 21 4.08 19.05 8.60
N THR A 22 5.37 19.29 8.36
CA THR A 22 6.36 18.24 8.15
C THR A 22 6.58 17.39 9.41
N LEU A 23 6.68 18.02 10.59
CA LEU A 23 6.78 17.31 11.87
C LEU A 23 5.53 16.46 12.12
N GLY A 24 4.34 17.01 11.87
CA GLY A 24 3.09 16.28 11.99
C GLY A 24 3.05 15.04 11.08
N MET A 25 3.50 15.16 9.82
CA MET A 25 3.59 14.03 8.91
C MET A 25 4.58 12.98 9.39
N TRP A 26 5.77 13.36 9.85
CA TRP A 26 6.73 12.39 10.38
C TRP A 26 6.23 11.68 11.64
N THR A 27 5.52 12.39 12.53
CA THR A 27 4.89 11.79 13.72
C THR A 27 3.82 10.78 13.28
N PHE A 28 2.97 11.13 12.32
CA PHE A 28 1.98 10.22 11.74
C PHE A 28 2.66 8.98 11.12
N LEU A 29 3.67 9.16 10.27
CA LEU A 29 4.40 8.05 9.66
C LEU A 29 5.06 7.14 10.71
N ALA A 30 5.57 7.69 11.81
CA ALA A 30 6.11 6.90 12.91
C ALA A 30 5.04 6.00 13.54
N THR A 31 3.81 6.48 13.73
CA THR A 31 2.70 5.65 14.22
C THR A 31 2.33 4.53 13.25
N GLU A 32 2.35 4.83 11.94
CA GLU A 32 2.06 3.84 10.91
C GLU A 32 3.16 2.77 10.79
N ILE A 33 4.44 3.17 10.94
CA ILE A 33 5.56 2.23 11.01
C ILE A 33 5.39 1.28 12.20
N LEU A 34 4.99 1.78 13.36
CA LEU A 34 4.72 0.94 14.53
C LEU A 34 3.54 0.00 14.27
N PHE A 35 2.46 0.49 13.67
CA PHE A 35 1.29 -0.31 13.33
C PHE A 35 1.64 -1.48 12.41
N PHE A 36 2.25 -1.21 11.26
CA PHE A 36 2.69 -2.27 10.35
C PHE A 36 3.80 -3.13 10.95
N GLY A 37 4.70 -2.54 11.74
CA GLY A 37 5.77 -3.25 12.44
C GLY A 37 5.24 -4.33 13.38
N VAL A 38 4.17 -4.05 14.12
CA VAL A 38 3.49 -5.06 14.96
C VAL A 38 2.91 -6.19 14.09
N LEU A 39 2.26 -5.87 12.97
CA LEU A 39 1.73 -6.89 12.06
C LEU A 39 2.84 -7.79 11.50
N PHE A 40 3.97 -7.22 11.07
CA PHE A 40 5.13 -7.97 10.62
C PHE A 40 5.75 -8.83 11.73
N ALA A 41 5.82 -8.33 12.97
CA ALA A 41 6.32 -9.08 14.12
C ALA A 41 5.42 -10.28 14.43
N CYS A 42 4.11 -10.08 14.48
CA CYS A 42 3.14 -11.16 14.67
C CYS A 42 3.22 -12.21 13.55
N TYR A 43 3.29 -11.78 12.29
CA TYR A 43 3.47 -12.66 11.13
C TYR A 43 4.74 -13.50 11.28
N THR A 44 5.88 -12.89 11.62
CA THR A 44 7.16 -13.56 11.78
C THR A 44 7.13 -14.58 12.93
N MET A 45 6.51 -14.24 14.06
CA MET A 45 6.34 -15.16 15.20
C MET A 45 5.52 -16.40 14.80
N MET A 46 4.41 -16.20 14.09
CA MET A 46 3.54 -17.30 13.65
C MET A 46 4.24 -18.16 12.61
N ARG A 47 4.99 -17.56 11.70
CA ARG A 47 5.80 -18.28 10.73
C ARG A 47 6.89 -19.14 11.38
N MET A 48 7.56 -18.63 12.42
CA MET A 48 8.55 -19.45 13.18
C MET A 48 7.89 -20.62 13.93
N ARG A 49 6.64 -20.48 14.30
CA ARG A 49 5.88 -21.51 15.01
C ARG A 49 5.37 -22.62 14.08
N TRP A 50 4.92 -22.27 12.87
CA TRP A 50 4.35 -23.19 11.88
C TRP A 50 4.97 -22.97 10.48
N PRO A 51 6.29 -23.27 10.32
CA PRO A 51 7.01 -22.95 9.09
C PRO A 51 6.45 -23.67 7.86
N GLU A 52 6.04 -24.94 8.00
CA GLU A 52 5.47 -25.72 6.90
C GLU A 52 4.14 -25.14 6.39
N ALA A 53 3.24 -24.77 7.28
CA ALA A 53 1.94 -24.18 6.91
C ALA A 53 2.12 -22.85 6.18
N PHE A 54 3.07 -22.01 6.62
CA PHE A 54 3.38 -20.73 5.98
C PHE A 54 4.09 -20.90 4.64
N ARG A 55 4.88 -21.98 4.48
CA ARG A 55 5.48 -22.33 3.20
C ARG A 55 4.40 -22.74 2.20
N HIS A 56 3.52 -23.68 2.55
CA HIS A 56 2.41 -24.11 1.70
C HIS A 56 1.52 -22.95 1.29
N GLY A 57 1.05 -22.12 2.24
CA GLY A 57 0.24 -20.96 1.92
C GLY A 57 0.94 -19.95 1.00
N SER A 58 2.26 -19.77 1.13
CA SER A 58 3.04 -18.94 0.22
C SER A 58 3.18 -19.55 -1.19
N GLU A 59 3.15 -20.89 -1.32
CA GLU A 59 3.20 -21.59 -2.61
C GLU A 59 1.92 -21.39 -3.43
N ASP A 60 0.78 -21.24 -2.77
CA ASP A 60 -0.50 -20.95 -3.42
C ASP A 60 -0.58 -19.52 -3.97
N MET A 61 0.28 -18.60 -3.51
CA MET A 61 0.28 -17.21 -3.96
C MET A 61 0.88 -17.05 -5.37
N LYS A 62 0.25 -16.19 -6.18
CA LYS A 62 0.65 -15.93 -7.57
C LYS A 62 1.76 -14.88 -7.63
N ILE A 63 3.04 -15.30 -7.57
CA ILE A 63 4.23 -14.40 -7.57
C ILE A 63 4.18 -13.37 -8.69
N TRP A 64 3.72 -13.74 -9.89
CA TRP A 64 3.67 -12.83 -11.04
C TRP A 64 2.72 -11.65 -10.81
N ILE A 65 1.58 -11.86 -10.14
CA ILE A 65 0.63 -10.80 -9.81
C ILE A 65 1.26 -9.86 -8.77
N GLY A 66 1.86 -10.41 -7.72
CA GLY A 66 2.58 -9.62 -6.72
C GLY A 66 3.75 -8.83 -7.31
N GLY A 67 4.53 -9.45 -8.21
CA GLY A 67 5.62 -8.80 -8.92
C GLY A 67 5.14 -7.65 -9.83
N ALA A 68 4.07 -7.87 -10.60
CA ALA A 68 3.44 -6.83 -11.41
C ALA A 68 2.95 -5.67 -10.56
N ASN A 69 2.29 -5.94 -9.43
CA ASN A 69 1.86 -4.94 -8.46
C ASN A 69 3.03 -4.12 -7.91
N THR A 70 4.15 -4.78 -7.60
CA THR A 70 5.36 -4.09 -7.14
C THR A 70 5.90 -3.14 -8.21
N ALA A 71 5.98 -3.59 -9.47
CA ALA A 71 6.43 -2.75 -10.58
C ALA A 71 5.52 -1.53 -10.80
N VAL A 72 4.19 -1.73 -10.69
CA VAL A 72 3.19 -0.64 -10.79
C VAL A 72 3.42 0.40 -9.69
N LEU A 73 3.57 -0.02 -8.42
CA LEU A 73 3.78 0.90 -7.31
C LEU A 73 5.13 1.63 -7.42
N LEU A 74 6.24 0.94 -7.72
CA LEU A 74 7.54 1.57 -7.90
C LEU A 74 7.52 2.61 -9.02
N THR A 75 6.80 2.34 -10.11
CA THR A 75 6.59 3.31 -11.19
C THR A 75 5.77 4.51 -10.72
N SER A 76 4.74 4.28 -9.91
CA SER A 76 3.92 5.36 -9.33
C SER A 76 4.73 6.24 -8.38
N SER A 77 5.64 5.64 -7.61
CA SER A 77 6.59 6.32 -6.72
C SER A 77 7.50 7.28 -7.49
N LEU A 78 7.98 6.86 -8.66
CA LEU A 78 8.74 7.74 -9.55
C LEU A 78 7.92 8.95 -10.01
N PHE A 79 6.65 8.76 -10.39
CA PHE A 79 5.80 9.87 -10.81
C PHE A 79 5.51 10.85 -9.69
N VAL A 80 5.30 10.38 -8.46
CA VAL A 80 5.12 11.27 -7.31
C VAL A 80 6.40 12.09 -7.02
N ALA A 81 7.59 11.48 -7.13
CA ALA A 81 8.86 12.19 -6.99
C ALA A 81 9.04 13.28 -8.05
N LEU A 82 8.66 12.98 -9.32
CA LEU A 82 8.64 13.97 -10.39
C LEU A 82 7.60 15.06 -10.15
N ALA A 83 6.44 14.75 -9.55
CA ALA A 83 5.42 15.73 -9.18
C ALA A 83 5.97 16.75 -8.17
N VAL A 84 6.69 16.30 -7.15
CA VAL A 84 7.36 17.21 -6.19
C VAL A 84 8.36 18.11 -6.88
N ARG A 85 9.19 17.55 -7.77
CA ARG A 85 10.18 18.33 -8.53
C ARG A 85 9.53 19.44 -9.36
N VAL A 86 8.48 19.13 -10.10
CA VAL A 86 7.81 20.14 -10.95
C VAL A 86 6.98 21.13 -10.14
N ALA A 87 6.51 20.76 -8.94
CA ALA A 87 5.88 21.68 -8.00
C ALA A 87 6.86 22.78 -7.55
N LYS A 88 8.10 22.41 -7.20
CA LYS A 88 9.20 23.36 -6.86
C LYS A 88 9.52 24.30 -8.01
N LEU A 89 9.39 23.83 -9.25
CA LEU A 89 9.60 24.65 -10.45
C LEU A 89 8.37 25.50 -10.82
N GLY A 90 7.26 25.41 -10.09
CA GLY A 90 6.02 26.13 -10.36
C GLY A 90 5.25 25.65 -11.59
N ASN A 91 5.57 24.47 -12.14
CA ASN A 91 4.93 23.97 -13.36
C ASN A 91 3.67 23.16 -13.07
N ILE A 92 2.56 23.85 -12.88
CA ILE A 92 1.27 23.27 -12.48
C ILE A 92 0.74 22.25 -13.49
N ARG A 93 0.99 22.45 -14.81
CA ARG A 93 0.48 21.52 -15.84
C ARG A 93 1.10 20.12 -15.70
N TRP A 94 2.40 20.04 -15.48
CA TRP A 94 3.11 18.79 -15.29
C TRP A 94 2.82 18.19 -13.90
N LEU A 95 2.64 19.04 -12.88
CA LEU A 95 2.24 18.59 -11.54
C LEU A 95 0.92 17.79 -11.62
N ILE A 96 -0.12 18.32 -12.24
CA ILE A 96 -1.42 17.66 -12.40
C ILE A 96 -1.27 16.34 -13.18
N ARG A 97 -0.42 16.30 -14.21
CA ARG A 97 -0.20 15.08 -15.00
C ARG A 97 0.47 13.97 -14.17
N TYR A 98 1.52 14.30 -13.44
CA TYR A 98 2.24 13.31 -12.63
C TYR A 98 1.40 12.80 -11.45
N LEU A 99 0.70 13.68 -10.73
CA LEU A 99 -0.25 13.26 -9.70
C LEU A 99 -1.38 12.38 -10.28
N GLY A 100 -1.87 12.72 -11.47
CA GLY A 100 -2.87 11.92 -12.17
C GLY A 100 -2.36 10.52 -12.56
N MET A 101 -1.14 10.41 -13.08
CA MET A 101 -0.51 9.13 -13.38
C MET A 101 -0.31 8.28 -12.12
N THR A 102 0.11 8.90 -11.01
CA THR A 102 0.23 8.22 -9.72
C THR A 102 -1.11 7.65 -9.26
N ALA A 103 -2.17 8.47 -9.30
CA ALA A 103 -3.52 8.02 -8.91
C ALA A 103 -4.03 6.88 -9.81
N ILE A 104 -3.81 6.94 -11.13
CA ILE A 104 -4.20 5.89 -12.06
C ILE A 104 -3.46 4.59 -11.75
N LEU A 105 -2.14 4.63 -11.51
CA LEU A 105 -1.37 3.44 -11.16
C LEU A 105 -1.81 2.86 -9.80
N GLY A 106 -2.19 3.69 -8.84
CA GLY A 106 -2.80 3.25 -7.59
C GLY A 106 -4.12 2.50 -7.81
N VAL A 107 -4.97 2.98 -8.72
CA VAL A 107 -6.22 2.28 -9.11
C VAL A 107 -5.91 0.96 -9.82
N VAL A 108 -4.91 0.92 -10.70
CA VAL A 108 -4.46 -0.32 -11.36
C VAL A 108 -3.98 -1.34 -10.32
N PHE A 109 -3.19 -0.90 -9.34
CA PHE A 109 -2.77 -1.76 -8.22
C PHE A 109 -3.97 -2.38 -7.49
N LEU A 110 -4.95 -1.56 -7.09
CA LEU A 110 -6.16 -2.05 -6.42
C LEU A 110 -6.99 -3.00 -7.31
N GLY A 111 -7.04 -2.76 -8.61
CA GLY A 111 -7.69 -3.65 -9.59
C GLY A 111 -7.02 -5.02 -9.65
N LEU A 112 -5.69 -5.06 -9.76
CA LEU A 112 -4.92 -6.31 -9.74
C LEU A 112 -5.10 -7.05 -8.40
N LYS A 113 -5.09 -6.32 -7.28
CA LYS A 113 -5.32 -6.90 -5.95
C LYS A 113 -6.75 -7.46 -5.79
N SER A 114 -7.75 -6.75 -6.28
CA SER A 114 -9.13 -7.24 -6.29
C SER A 114 -9.30 -8.51 -7.12
N THR A 115 -8.59 -8.60 -8.26
CA THR A 115 -8.58 -9.81 -9.09
C THR A 115 -7.95 -10.98 -8.34
N GLU A 116 -6.85 -10.75 -7.63
CA GLU A 116 -6.18 -11.75 -6.80
C GLU A 116 -7.11 -12.26 -5.69
N TYR A 117 -7.73 -11.36 -4.92
CA TYR A 117 -8.72 -11.73 -3.89
C TYR A 117 -9.91 -12.53 -4.45
N TYR A 118 -10.37 -12.19 -5.66
CA TYR A 118 -11.42 -12.95 -6.33
C TYR A 118 -10.99 -14.38 -6.66
N LEU A 119 -9.75 -14.57 -7.12
CA LEU A 119 -9.19 -15.90 -7.40
C LEU A 119 -9.05 -16.74 -6.13
N GLU A 120 -8.52 -16.15 -5.05
CA GLU A 120 -8.38 -16.81 -3.74
C GLU A 120 -9.74 -17.20 -3.14
N THR A 121 -10.77 -16.38 -3.36
CA THR A 121 -12.15 -16.72 -2.95
C THR A 121 -12.66 -17.96 -3.70
N LYS A 122 -12.33 -18.10 -4.99
CA LYS A 122 -12.67 -19.30 -5.78
C LYS A 122 -11.89 -20.54 -5.36
N GLU A 123 -10.66 -20.38 -4.91
CA GLU A 123 -9.80 -21.46 -4.43
C GLU A 123 -10.13 -21.88 -2.97
N HIS A 124 -11.17 -21.32 -2.37
CA HIS A 124 -11.62 -21.57 -0.99
C HIS A 124 -10.53 -21.29 0.06
N LEU A 125 -9.81 -20.18 -0.12
CA LEU A 125 -8.70 -19.77 0.73
C LEU A 125 -9.06 -18.69 1.76
N VAL A 126 -10.29 -18.13 1.74
CA VAL A 126 -10.68 -17.02 2.61
C VAL A 126 -11.05 -17.50 4.01
N PRO A 127 -10.26 -17.15 5.05
CA PRO A 127 -10.51 -17.55 6.43
C PRO A 127 -11.85 -17.06 6.93
N GLY A 128 -12.67 -17.96 7.52
CA GLY A 128 -13.95 -17.61 8.14
C GLY A 128 -15.13 -17.48 7.17
N ILE A 129 -14.90 -17.48 5.84
CA ILE A 129 -15.97 -17.42 4.84
C ILE A 129 -16.09 -18.76 4.10
N ASN A 130 -15.01 -19.22 3.47
CA ASN A 130 -15.03 -20.43 2.65
C ASN A 130 -13.71 -21.24 2.71
N PHE A 131 -12.91 -21.06 3.76
CA PHE A 131 -11.65 -21.80 3.88
C PHE A 131 -11.90 -23.31 3.93
N SER A 132 -11.26 -24.07 3.03
CA SER A 132 -11.31 -25.53 2.98
C SER A 132 -9.90 -26.09 2.95
N THR A 133 -9.67 -27.14 3.75
CA THR A 133 -8.42 -27.91 3.74
C THR A 133 -8.26 -28.76 2.47
N ILE A 134 -9.37 -29.00 1.74
CA ILE A 134 -9.37 -29.72 0.46
C ILE A 134 -9.63 -28.71 -0.65
N SER A 135 -8.76 -28.65 -1.66
CA SER A 135 -8.94 -27.76 -2.80
C SER A 135 -10.20 -28.12 -3.60
N PRO A 136 -10.85 -27.14 -4.28
CA PRO A 136 -12.03 -27.43 -5.13
C PRO A 136 -11.77 -28.49 -6.19
N GLU A 137 -10.56 -28.58 -6.71
CA GLU A 137 -10.15 -29.57 -7.74
C GLU A 137 -10.05 -30.99 -7.17
N GLU A 138 -9.86 -31.14 -5.88
CA GLU A 138 -9.74 -32.43 -5.19
C GLU A 138 -11.01 -32.90 -4.48
N GLN A 139 -12.03 -32.03 -4.36
CA GLN A 139 -13.30 -32.35 -3.65
C GLN A 139 -14.08 -33.52 -4.25
N GLY A 140 -13.81 -33.94 -5.46
CA GLY A 140 -14.44 -35.11 -6.11
C GLY A 140 -13.58 -36.36 -6.16
N LYS A 141 -12.34 -36.32 -5.64
CA LYS A 141 -11.44 -37.47 -5.67
C LYS A 141 -11.63 -38.41 -4.46
N PRO A 142 -11.28 -39.72 -4.58
CA PRO A 142 -11.26 -40.62 -3.45
C PRO A 142 -10.33 -40.08 -2.32
N PRO A 143 -10.66 -40.33 -1.04
CA PRO A 143 -9.87 -39.81 0.10
C PRO A 143 -8.37 -40.17 0.06
N ALA A 144 -8.03 -41.30 -0.58
CA ALA A 144 -6.64 -41.72 -0.75
C ALA A 144 -5.83 -40.90 -1.76
N GLU A 145 -6.50 -40.10 -2.59
CA GLU A 145 -5.90 -39.25 -3.64
C GLU A 145 -6.01 -37.75 -3.29
N GLN A 146 -6.58 -37.43 -2.11
CA GLN A 146 -6.67 -36.07 -1.64
C GLN A 146 -5.42 -35.70 -0.84
N HIS A 147 -4.91 -34.49 -1.09
CA HIS A 147 -3.77 -33.91 -0.36
C HIS A 147 -4.28 -32.74 0.47
N PRO A 148 -4.79 -32.98 1.69
CA PRO A 148 -5.35 -31.91 2.52
C PRO A 148 -4.27 -30.92 2.92
N ARG A 149 -4.60 -29.62 2.84
CA ARG A 149 -3.77 -28.53 3.32
C ARG A 149 -3.66 -28.58 4.86
N PRO A 150 -2.55 -28.15 5.46
CA PRO A 150 -2.45 -27.98 6.90
C PRO A 150 -3.54 -27.01 7.42
N GLU A 151 -4.21 -27.33 8.52
CA GLU A 151 -5.21 -26.43 9.11
C GLU A 151 -4.59 -25.07 9.50
N GLU A 152 -3.33 -25.05 9.89
CA GLU A 152 -2.57 -23.87 10.24
C GLU A 152 -2.30 -22.92 9.05
N GLU A 153 -2.47 -23.38 7.81
CA GLU A 153 -2.42 -22.52 6.61
C GLU A 153 -3.47 -21.42 6.66
N ARG A 154 -4.59 -21.67 7.34
CA ARG A 154 -5.59 -20.65 7.64
C ARG A 154 -5.01 -19.43 8.36
N LEU A 155 -3.99 -19.61 9.21
CA LEU A 155 -3.31 -18.49 9.88
C LEU A 155 -2.50 -17.65 8.88
N PHE A 156 -1.81 -18.30 7.94
CA PHE A 156 -1.12 -17.58 6.86
C PHE A 156 -2.11 -16.73 6.06
N MET A 157 -3.21 -17.33 5.62
CA MET A 157 -4.25 -16.62 4.87
C MET A 157 -4.87 -15.46 5.67
N LEU A 158 -5.05 -15.64 6.98
CA LEU A 158 -5.55 -14.57 7.85
C LEU A 158 -4.59 -13.38 7.86
N PHE A 159 -3.28 -13.61 8.05
CA PHE A 159 -2.27 -12.56 7.99
C PHE A 159 -2.18 -11.91 6.61
N TYR A 160 -2.24 -12.72 5.55
CA TYR A 160 -2.25 -12.24 4.18
C TYR A 160 -3.38 -11.23 3.95
N PHE A 161 -4.63 -11.61 4.25
CA PHE A 161 -5.79 -10.73 4.04
C PHE A 161 -5.77 -9.49 4.97
N ILE A 162 -5.35 -9.64 6.22
CA ILE A 162 -5.25 -8.52 7.15
C ILE A 162 -4.19 -7.52 6.67
N MET A 163 -2.96 -7.97 6.43
CA MET A 163 -1.84 -7.09 6.09
C MET A 163 -2.04 -6.41 4.74
N THR A 164 -2.46 -7.18 3.71
CA THR A 164 -2.71 -6.62 2.38
C THR A 164 -4.00 -5.79 2.34
N GLY A 165 -5.00 -6.11 3.15
CA GLY A 165 -6.23 -5.34 3.30
C GLY A 165 -5.99 -3.96 3.92
N PHE A 166 -5.26 -3.90 5.04
CA PHE A 166 -4.86 -2.61 5.62
C PHE A 166 -4.02 -1.79 4.65
N HIS A 167 -3.07 -2.43 3.95
CA HIS A 167 -2.31 -1.75 2.92
C HIS A 167 -3.20 -1.21 1.80
N ALA A 168 -4.17 -1.96 1.31
CA ALA A 168 -5.12 -1.50 0.29
C ALA A 168 -5.95 -0.30 0.76
N VAL A 169 -6.37 -0.26 2.04
CA VAL A 169 -7.03 0.93 2.63
C VAL A 169 -6.12 2.15 2.57
N HIS A 170 -4.83 2.01 2.93
CA HIS A 170 -3.87 3.11 2.85
C HIS A 170 -3.65 3.59 1.41
N VAL A 171 -3.60 2.66 0.43
CA VAL A 171 -3.54 3.03 -1.01
C VAL A 171 -4.79 3.82 -1.42
N MET A 172 -5.99 3.42 -0.98
CA MET A 172 -7.23 4.17 -1.28
C MET A 172 -7.20 5.59 -0.70
N VAL A 173 -6.75 5.74 0.55
CA VAL A 173 -6.55 7.06 1.17
C VAL A 173 -5.52 7.87 0.38
N GLY A 174 -4.40 7.24 -0.02
CA GLY A 174 -3.37 7.87 -0.84
C GLY A 174 -3.89 8.36 -2.20
N ILE A 175 -4.71 7.57 -2.89
CA ILE A 175 -5.39 8.02 -4.12
C ILE A 175 -6.27 9.24 -3.83
N GLY A 176 -7.03 9.24 -2.73
CA GLY A 176 -7.83 10.38 -2.29
C GLY A 176 -6.99 11.65 -2.09
N VAL A 177 -5.82 11.52 -1.43
CA VAL A 177 -4.87 12.62 -1.25
C VAL A 177 -4.36 13.14 -2.60
N MET A 178 -3.98 12.25 -3.55
CA MET A 178 -3.52 12.67 -4.88
C MET A 178 -4.61 13.42 -5.64
N LEU A 179 -5.85 12.95 -5.60
CA LEU A 179 -6.99 13.62 -6.23
C LEU A 179 -7.27 14.98 -5.58
N PHE A 180 -7.20 15.09 -4.27
CA PHE A 180 -7.33 16.34 -3.54
C PHE A 180 -6.26 17.36 -3.95
N LEU A 181 -4.99 16.94 -4.03
CA LEU A 181 -3.89 17.79 -4.50
C LEU A 181 -4.09 18.25 -5.95
N ILE A 182 -4.64 17.39 -6.82
CA ILE A 182 -4.98 17.77 -8.20
C ILE A 182 -6.04 18.89 -8.21
N VAL A 183 -7.07 18.79 -7.36
CA VAL A 183 -8.10 19.83 -7.26
C VAL A 183 -7.51 21.15 -6.78
N LEU A 184 -6.65 21.13 -5.77
CA LEU A 184 -5.94 22.32 -5.27
C LEU A 184 -5.01 22.92 -6.35
N ALA A 185 -4.28 22.07 -7.09
CA ALA A 185 -3.42 22.51 -8.19
C ALA A 185 -4.22 23.20 -9.30
N ARG A 186 -5.40 22.66 -9.67
CA ARG A 186 -6.31 23.27 -10.65
C ARG A 186 -6.88 24.61 -10.20
N ARG A 187 -7.08 24.79 -8.88
CA ARG A 187 -7.54 26.05 -8.29
C ARG A 187 -6.42 27.08 -8.11
N GLY A 188 -5.19 26.77 -8.52
CA GLY A 188 -4.07 27.69 -8.44
C GLY A 188 -3.49 27.90 -7.03
N HIS A 189 -3.71 26.95 -6.11
CA HIS A 189 -3.19 27.06 -4.74
C HIS A 189 -1.67 26.85 -4.65
N PHE A 190 -1.05 26.25 -5.65
CA PHE A 190 0.38 25.92 -5.63
C PHE A 190 1.18 26.86 -6.52
N ASN A 191 2.36 27.22 -6.02
CA ASN A 191 3.36 27.97 -6.77
C ASN A 191 4.76 27.53 -6.27
N SER A 192 5.83 28.11 -6.85
CA SER A 192 7.21 27.80 -6.46
C SER A 192 7.52 28.04 -4.98
N THR A 193 6.78 28.93 -4.32
CA THR A 193 6.97 29.26 -2.89
C THR A 193 6.11 28.39 -1.97
N TYR A 194 4.89 28.03 -2.43
CA TYR A 194 3.94 27.23 -1.64
C TYR A 194 3.62 25.92 -2.35
N HIS A 195 4.35 24.87 -2.02
CA HIS A 195 4.22 23.51 -2.56
C HIS A 195 4.31 22.42 -1.48
N ASN A 196 4.44 22.80 -0.21
CA ASN A 196 4.58 21.87 0.92
C ASN A 196 3.49 20.77 0.99
N PRO A 197 2.20 21.03 0.72
CA PRO A 197 1.19 19.96 0.72
C PRO A 197 1.48 18.83 -0.29
N VAL A 198 2.15 19.15 -1.41
CA VAL A 198 2.56 18.15 -2.41
C VAL A 198 3.69 17.28 -1.85
N GLU A 199 4.64 17.86 -1.12
CA GLU A 199 5.73 17.12 -0.48
C GLU A 199 5.20 16.18 0.62
N ILE A 200 4.26 16.65 1.44
CA ILE A 200 3.62 15.87 2.49
C ILE A 200 2.83 14.69 1.88
N GLY A 201 2.05 14.93 0.82
CA GLY A 201 1.35 13.87 0.10
C GLY A 201 2.30 12.86 -0.52
N ALA A 202 3.44 13.31 -1.05
CA ALA A 202 4.48 12.45 -1.59
C ALA A 202 5.13 11.56 -0.52
N LEU A 203 5.43 12.11 0.68
CA LEU A 203 5.96 11.32 1.81
C LEU A 203 5.00 10.20 2.20
N TYR A 204 3.70 10.50 2.26
CA TYR A 204 2.68 9.49 2.54
C TYR A 204 2.64 8.39 1.47
N TRP A 205 2.69 8.76 0.18
CA TRP A 205 2.71 7.80 -0.92
C TRP A 205 3.94 6.90 -0.89
N HIS A 206 5.13 7.48 -0.70
CA HIS A 206 6.36 6.71 -0.58
C HIS A 206 6.36 5.75 0.61
N PHE A 207 5.76 6.16 1.73
CA PHE A 207 5.57 5.25 2.87
C PHE A 207 4.74 4.02 2.48
N ILE A 208 3.60 4.20 1.79
CA ILE A 208 2.76 3.09 1.31
C ILE A 208 3.57 2.17 0.40
N ASP A 209 4.31 2.72 -0.56
CA ASP A 209 5.15 1.94 -1.46
C ASP A 209 6.22 1.12 -0.71
N ILE A 210 6.87 1.71 0.30
CA ILE A 210 7.85 1.04 1.15
C ILE A 210 7.20 -0.13 1.90
N VAL A 211 6.03 0.05 2.49
CA VAL A 211 5.31 -1.04 3.18
C VAL A 211 5.07 -2.20 2.21
N TRP A 212 4.67 -1.93 0.96
CA TRP A 212 4.48 -2.98 -0.04
C TRP A 212 5.78 -3.71 -0.40
N VAL A 213 6.90 -2.99 -0.51
CA VAL A 213 8.23 -3.59 -0.78
C VAL A 213 8.63 -4.61 0.30
N PHE A 214 8.16 -4.46 1.55
CA PHE A 214 8.34 -5.45 2.61
C PHE A 214 7.25 -6.54 2.60
N LEU A 215 6.00 -6.19 2.31
CA LEU A 215 4.89 -7.14 2.23
C LEU A 215 5.09 -8.19 1.14
N TYR A 216 5.51 -7.76 -0.05
CA TYR A 216 5.69 -8.65 -1.18
C TYR A 216 6.69 -9.79 -0.91
N PRO A 217 7.95 -9.56 -0.47
CA PRO A 217 8.84 -10.64 -0.12
C PRO A 217 8.32 -11.51 1.03
N ALA A 218 7.74 -10.89 2.06
CA ALA A 218 7.27 -11.63 3.24
C ALA A 218 6.15 -12.62 2.90
N LEU A 219 5.26 -12.28 1.99
CA LEU A 219 4.09 -13.10 1.66
C LEU A 219 4.30 -14.01 0.44
N TYR A 220 5.08 -13.58 -0.57
CA TYR A 220 5.17 -14.28 -1.85
C TYR A 220 6.52 -14.95 -2.13
N LEU A 221 7.65 -14.45 -1.59
CA LEU A 221 8.98 -14.94 -1.97
C LEU A 221 9.58 -15.92 -0.95
N LEU A 222 9.06 -16.02 0.25
CA LEU A 222 9.60 -16.86 1.30
C LEU A 222 9.19 -18.34 1.18
N ARG A 223 9.14 -18.85 -0.05
CA ARG A 223 8.86 -20.25 -0.40
C ARG A 223 10.01 -21.20 -0.06
N GLN A 224 11.24 -20.66 0.00
CA GLN A 224 12.46 -21.44 0.16
C GLN A 224 13.14 -21.02 1.47
N GLY A 225 13.09 -21.91 2.44
CA GLY A 225 13.79 -21.78 3.70
C GLY A 225 13.69 -23.05 4.50
#